data_53110b456b7d815bde9374e84911bea7
#
_entry.id   53110b456b7d815bde9374e84911bea7
#
_cell.length_a   1.000
_cell.length_b   1.000
_cell.length_c   1.000
_cell.angle_alpha   90.00
_cell.angle_beta   90.00
_cell.angle_gamma   90.00
#
_symmetry.space_group_name_H-M   'P 1'
#
loop_
_entity.id
_entity.type
_entity.pdbx_description
1 polymer ?
#
loop_
_entity_poly.entity_id
_entity_poly.type
_entity_poly.pdbx_seq_one_letter_code
_entity_poly.pdbx_strand_id
1 'polypeptide(L)'
;MINENGGKMPNAIGVPESQLRDAAKLSVCKINIDSDLRLAMTGTVRKFFNDNPSKFDPREYLKPARANIKELVKHKLINVLGCAGKADECL
;
A
#
# COMPACT_ATOMS: atom_id res chain seq x y z
N MET A 1 -1.19 12.25 0.94
CA MET A 1 0.23 12.20 1.40
C MET A 1 1.21 12.71 0.34
N ILE A 2 1.15 12.23 -0.90
CA ILE A 2 2.10 12.65 -1.94
C ILE A 2 1.94 14.14 -2.28
N ASN A 3 0.71 14.61 -2.51
CA ASN A 3 0.46 16.00 -2.89
C ASN A 3 0.84 16.98 -1.78
N GLU A 4 0.57 16.60 -0.53
CA GLU A 4 0.88 17.42 0.67
C GLU A 4 2.38 17.53 0.91
N ASN A 5 3.17 16.61 0.36
CA ASN A 5 4.61 16.52 0.58
C ASN A 5 5.43 16.75 -0.69
N GLY A 6 4.98 17.70 -1.51
CA GLY A 6 5.70 18.16 -2.69
C GLY A 6 5.46 17.37 -3.97
N GLY A 7 4.58 16.38 -3.93
CA GLY A 7 4.19 15.65 -5.12
C GLY A 7 3.02 16.29 -5.86
N LYS A 8 2.70 15.77 -7.04
CA LYS A 8 1.64 16.30 -7.88
C LYS A 8 0.92 15.15 -8.58
N MET A 9 0.02 14.49 -7.85
CA MET A 9 -0.72 13.32 -8.34
C MET A 9 -2.20 13.44 -7.97
N PRO A 10 -2.95 14.34 -8.61
CA PRO A 10 -4.34 14.62 -8.23
C PRO A 10 -5.31 13.46 -8.51
N ASN A 11 -5.02 12.62 -9.50
CA ASN A 11 -5.94 11.58 -9.96
C ASN A 11 -5.36 10.16 -9.86
N ALA A 12 -4.28 9.98 -9.10
CA ALA A 12 -3.68 8.65 -8.95
C ALA A 12 -4.50 7.82 -7.95
N ILE A 13 -5.23 6.84 -8.47
CA ILE A 13 -6.07 5.96 -7.66
C ILE A 13 -6.11 4.57 -8.31
N GLY A 14 -6.08 3.53 -7.48
CA GLY A 14 -6.30 2.17 -7.93
C GLY A 14 -7.79 1.83 -7.97
N VAL A 15 -8.11 0.57 -8.22
CA VAL A 15 -9.48 0.07 -8.16
C VAL A 15 -9.98 0.18 -6.71
N PRO A 16 -11.21 0.70 -6.48
CA PRO A 16 -11.75 0.81 -5.13
C PRO A 16 -11.77 -0.54 -4.39
N GLU A 17 -11.40 -0.52 -3.11
CA GLU A 17 -11.30 -1.74 -2.30
C GLU A 17 -12.62 -2.47 -2.16
N SER A 18 -13.74 -1.76 -2.10
CA SER A 18 -15.07 -2.37 -2.04
C SER A 18 -15.36 -3.23 -3.26
N GLN A 19 -14.96 -2.79 -4.44
CA GLN A 19 -15.10 -3.56 -5.67
C GLN A 19 -14.21 -4.80 -5.67
N LEU A 20 -12.99 -4.68 -5.18
CA LEU A 20 -12.06 -5.81 -5.05
C LEU A 20 -12.59 -6.85 -4.05
N ARG A 21 -13.15 -6.39 -2.93
CA ARG A 21 -13.73 -7.28 -1.92
C ARG A 21 -14.95 -8.04 -2.47
N ASP A 22 -15.82 -7.35 -3.20
CA ASP A 22 -16.97 -7.96 -3.82
C ASP A 22 -16.57 -8.98 -4.90
N ALA A 23 -15.59 -8.62 -5.73
CA ALA A 23 -15.03 -9.54 -6.73
C ALA A 23 -14.43 -10.79 -6.09
N ALA A 24 -13.73 -10.65 -4.98
CA ALA A 24 -13.12 -11.77 -4.26
C ALA A 24 -14.15 -12.75 -3.69
N LYS A 25 -15.35 -12.27 -3.38
CA LYS A 25 -16.44 -13.13 -2.90
C LYS A 25 -17.12 -13.91 -4.02
N LEU A 26 -16.90 -13.54 -5.28
CA LEU A 26 -17.49 -14.17 -6.46
C LEU A 26 -16.50 -15.18 -7.06
N SER A 27 -16.31 -15.14 -8.36
CA SER A 27 -15.47 -16.10 -9.09
C SER A 27 -14.05 -15.63 -9.35
N VAL A 28 -13.67 -14.45 -8.87
CA VAL A 28 -12.33 -13.91 -9.08
C VAL A 28 -11.36 -14.58 -8.12
N CYS A 29 -10.35 -15.27 -8.68
CA CYS A 29 -9.38 -16.04 -7.93
C CYS A 29 -8.01 -15.36 -7.82
N LYS A 30 -7.77 -14.31 -8.61
CA LYS A 30 -6.51 -13.57 -8.61
C LYS A 30 -6.77 -12.08 -8.79
N ILE A 31 -6.10 -11.27 -7.99
CA ILE A 31 -6.16 -9.80 -8.07
C ILE A 31 -4.73 -9.28 -8.11
N ASN A 32 -4.42 -8.44 -9.10
CA ASN A 32 -3.14 -7.73 -9.17
C ASN A 32 -3.24 -6.41 -8.40
N ILE A 33 -2.30 -6.19 -7.49
CA ILE A 33 -2.22 -4.97 -6.69
C ILE A 33 -0.83 -4.38 -6.88
N ASP A 34 -0.73 -3.17 -7.43
CA ASP A 34 0.55 -2.51 -7.66
C ASP A 34 0.49 -1.01 -7.34
N SER A 35 -0.47 -0.28 -7.90
CA SER A 35 -0.55 1.18 -7.74
C SER A 35 -0.59 1.61 -6.28
N ASP A 36 -1.36 0.92 -5.44
CA ASP A 36 -1.47 1.25 -4.01
C ASP A 36 -0.14 1.09 -3.29
N LEU A 37 0.64 0.05 -3.62
CA LEU A 37 1.96 -0.18 -3.03
C LEU A 37 2.95 0.91 -3.45
N ARG A 38 2.94 1.28 -4.72
CA ARG A 38 3.80 2.35 -5.25
C ARG A 38 3.46 3.69 -4.62
N LEU A 39 2.18 4.01 -4.52
CA LEU A 39 1.72 5.25 -3.90
C LEU A 39 2.09 5.31 -2.42
N ALA A 40 1.92 4.21 -1.69
CA ALA A 40 2.30 4.13 -0.28
C ALA A 40 3.80 4.35 -0.07
N MET A 41 4.63 3.71 -0.87
CA MET A 41 6.09 3.86 -0.78
C MET A 41 6.51 5.29 -1.11
N THR A 42 6.07 5.82 -2.25
CA THR A 42 6.43 7.16 -2.70
C THR A 42 5.92 8.22 -1.73
N GLY A 43 4.68 8.08 -1.25
CA GLY A 43 4.12 9.01 -0.28
C GLY A 43 4.90 9.04 1.02
N THR A 44 5.30 7.88 1.53
CA THR A 44 6.08 7.78 2.76
C THR A 44 7.45 8.41 2.60
N VAL A 45 8.13 8.15 1.49
CA VAL A 45 9.45 8.72 1.22
C VAL A 45 9.37 10.25 1.10
N ARG A 46 8.36 10.76 0.39
CA ARG A 46 8.16 12.21 0.27
C ARG A 46 7.87 12.86 1.63
N LYS A 47 7.03 12.23 2.45
CA LYS A 47 6.74 12.72 3.78
C LYS A 47 8.01 12.77 4.63
N PHE A 48 8.82 11.72 4.58
CA PHE A 48 10.10 11.66 5.31
C PHE A 48 11.01 12.82 4.92
N PHE A 49 11.19 13.08 3.64
CA PHE A 49 12.04 14.18 3.17
C PHE A 49 11.45 15.55 3.48
N ASN A 50 10.14 15.70 3.47
CA ASN A 50 9.51 16.94 3.86
C ASN A 50 9.71 17.24 5.34
N ASP A 51 9.62 16.23 6.20
CA ASP A 51 9.80 16.34 7.64
C ASP A 51 11.29 16.40 8.03
N ASN A 52 12.17 15.82 7.22
CA ASN A 52 13.61 15.70 7.51
C ASN A 52 14.44 16.08 6.28
N PRO A 53 14.45 17.38 5.88
CA PRO A 53 15.05 17.78 4.59
C PRO A 53 16.56 17.58 4.50
N SER A 54 17.27 17.40 5.61
CA SER A 54 18.72 17.19 5.63
C SER A 54 19.13 15.72 5.64
N LYS A 55 18.17 14.79 5.75
CA LYS A 55 18.46 13.36 5.78
C LYS A 55 18.66 12.82 4.36
N PHE A 56 19.57 11.87 4.20
CA PHE A 56 19.88 11.28 2.89
C PHE A 56 20.23 9.80 2.94
N ASP A 57 20.25 9.17 4.12
CA ASP A 57 20.56 7.74 4.24
C ASP A 57 19.35 6.90 3.84
N PRO A 58 19.44 6.04 2.81
CA PRO A 58 18.34 5.16 2.41
C PRO A 58 17.79 4.31 3.54
N ARG A 59 18.59 3.91 4.50
CA ARG A 59 18.13 3.13 5.65
C ARG A 59 17.12 3.90 6.49
N GLU A 60 17.25 5.23 6.56
CA GLU A 60 16.35 6.07 7.34
C GLU A 60 15.04 6.33 6.64
N TYR A 61 15.02 6.55 5.33
CA TYR A 61 13.76 6.83 4.63
C TYR A 61 13.06 5.57 4.09
N LEU A 62 13.78 4.48 3.87
CA LEU A 62 13.16 3.23 3.43
C LEU A 62 12.56 2.42 4.58
N LYS A 63 13.03 2.61 5.81
CA LYS A 63 12.47 1.94 6.97
C LYS A 63 10.99 2.26 7.20
N PRO A 64 10.58 3.54 7.28
CA PRO A 64 9.15 3.86 7.40
C PRO A 64 8.34 3.47 6.15
N ALA A 65 8.94 3.53 4.96
CA ALA A 65 8.27 3.07 3.74
C ALA A 65 7.96 1.57 3.80
N ARG A 66 8.91 0.76 4.25
CA ARG A 66 8.74 -0.68 4.44
C ARG A 66 7.65 -0.99 5.47
N ALA A 67 7.63 -0.24 6.57
CA ALA A 67 6.61 -0.41 7.61
C ALA A 67 5.21 -0.11 7.07
N ASN A 68 5.03 0.95 6.29
CA ASN A 68 3.76 1.31 5.69
C ASN A 68 3.29 0.28 4.65
N ILE A 69 4.21 -0.26 3.86
CA ILE A 69 3.87 -1.32 2.91
C ILE A 69 3.39 -2.57 3.65
N LYS A 70 4.06 -2.94 4.73
CA LYS A 70 3.65 -4.08 5.57
C LYS A 70 2.22 -3.91 6.07
N GLU A 71 1.88 -2.74 6.59
CA GLU A 71 0.54 -2.45 7.09
C GLU A 71 -0.50 -2.44 5.95
N LEU A 72 -0.15 -1.90 4.79
CA LEU A 72 -1.02 -1.92 3.62
C LEU A 72 -1.30 -3.34 3.14
N VAL A 73 -0.28 -4.18 3.03
CA VAL A 73 -0.44 -5.59 2.64
C VAL A 73 -1.32 -6.32 3.64
N LYS A 74 -1.09 -6.11 4.93
CA LYS A 74 -1.92 -6.68 6.00
C LYS A 74 -3.38 -6.28 5.86
N HIS A 75 -3.64 -4.99 5.61
CA HIS A 75 -4.98 -4.47 5.37
C HIS A 75 -5.65 -5.16 4.17
N LYS A 76 -4.91 -5.32 3.05
CA LYS A 76 -5.42 -5.99 1.85
C LYS A 76 -5.77 -7.46 2.13
N LEU A 77 -4.94 -8.17 2.88
CA LEU A 77 -5.20 -9.58 3.22
C LEU A 77 -6.46 -9.74 4.07
N ILE A 78 -6.67 -8.86 5.04
CA ILE A 78 -7.78 -8.94 5.99
C ILE A 78 -9.07 -8.41 5.37
N ASN A 79 -9.05 -7.19 4.83
CA ASN A 79 -10.26 -6.44 4.50
C ASN A 79 -10.66 -6.50 3.02
N VAL A 80 -9.73 -6.81 2.14
CA VAL A 80 -9.99 -6.83 0.69
C VAL A 80 -10.07 -8.27 0.17
N LEU A 81 -9.01 -9.04 0.35
CA LEU A 81 -8.95 -10.42 -0.13
C LEU A 81 -9.69 -11.40 0.78
N GLY A 82 -9.78 -11.09 2.07
CA GLY A 82 -10.47 -11.93 3.02
C GLY A 82 -9.80 -13.28 3.28
N CYS A 83 -8.48 -13.37 3.09
CA CYS A 83 -7.74 -14.62 3.22
C CYS A 83 -6.92 -14.75 4.52
N ALA A 84 -7.06 -13.78 5.43
CA ALA A 84 -6.37 -13.84 6.72
C ALA A 84 -6.84 -15.06 7.54
N GLY A 85 -5.89 -15.72 8.22
CA GLY A 85 -6.18 -16.88 9.05
C GLY A 85 -6.41 -18.18 8.29
N LYS A 86 -6.12 -18.22 6.98
CA LYS A 86 -6.41 -19.37 6.13
C LYS A 86 -5.17 -20.11 5.63
N ALA A 87 -4.02 -19.86 6.25
CA ALA A 87 -2.77 -20.50 5.84
C ALA A 87 -2.85 -22.03 5.94
N ASP A 88 -3.54 -22.55 6.94
CA ASP A 88 -3.69 -24.00 7.15
C ASP A 88 -4.47 -24.68 6.02
N GLU A 89 -5.34 -23.95 5.32
CA GLU A 89 -6.10 -24.47 4.19
C GLU A 89 -5.24 -24.63 2.94
N CYS A 90 -4.08 -24.01 2.90
CA CYS A 90 -3.17 -24.02 1.75
C CYS A 90 -2.09 -25.11 1.86
N LEU A 91 -2.03 -25.80 2.98
CA LEU A 91 -1.06 -26.89 3.26
C LEU A 91 -1.69 -28.29 3.01
#